data_8cee5622f1535fe544c5c26cdfc7ed19
#
_entry.id   8cee5622f1535fe544c5c26cdfc7ed19
#
_cell.length_a   1.000
_cell.length_b   1.000
_cell.length_c   1.000
_cell.angle_alpha   90.00
_cell.angle_beta   90.00
_cell.angle_gamma   90.00
#
_symmetry.space_group_name_H-M   'P 1'
#
loop_
_entity.id
_entity.type
_entity.pdbx_description
1 polymer ?
#
loop_
_entity_poly.entity_id
_entity_poly.type
_entity_poly.pdbx_seq_one_letter_code
_entity_poly.pdbx_strand_id
1 'polypeptide(L)'
;MSYKKGIFNPKNPKKYNGNAENIVYRSSWEFRVMKWLDDNPKVIWWASEELPIPYKSPIDQQVHRYFPDFIVRIKRKDGQETTMILEIKPESQTKQPVRRRKTARFIQESATYAVNQEKWRAADLFCREHGWQFKVLTEKDLGI
;
A
#
# COMPACT_ATOMS: atom_id res chain seq x y z
N MET A 1 10.78 -0.34 -10.41
CA MET A 1 10.90 -0.27 -8.94
C MET A 1 12.16 -0.99 -8.48
N SER A 2 12.95 -0.36 -7.64
CA SER A 2 14.20 -0.94 -7.12
C SER A 2 13.91 -1.80 -5.89
N TYR A 3 14.44 -3.02 -5.86
CA TYR A 3 14.26 -3.97 -4.76
C TYR A 3 15.41 -3.87 -3.76
N LYS A 4 15.41 -2.81 -2.95
CA LYS A 4 16.31 -2.71 -1.80
C LYS A 4 15.53 -3.09 -0.56
N LYS A 5 15.77 -4.30 -0.06
CA LYS A 5 15.15 -4.80 1.16
C LYS A 5 16.00 -4.45 2.38
N GLY A 6 15.36 -4.02 3.45
CA GLY A 6 16.08 -3.70 4.68
C GLY A 6 15.15 -3.40 5.84
N ILE A 7 15.74 -3.01 6.96
CA ILE A 7 15.03 -2.62 8.18
C ILE A 7 15.04 -1.11 8.28
N PHE A 8 13.86 -0.52 8.47
CA PHE A 8 13.70 0.91 8.68
C PHE A 8 13.82 1.24 10.15
N ASN A 9 14.71 2.18 10.49
CA ASN A 9 14.91 2.66 11.86
C ASN A 9 14.27 4.05 11.99
N PRO A 10 13.08 4.15 12.62
CA PRO A 10 12.40 5.45 12.71
C PRO A 10 13.13 6.39 13.68
N LYS A 11 13.14 7.68 13.34
CA LYS A 11 13.59 8.74 14.26
C LYS A 11 12.54 9.02 15.32
N ASN A 12 11.27 8.77 15.00
CA ASN A 12 10.14 9.00 15.88
C ASN A 12 9.37 7.69 16.12
N PRO A 13 9.97 6.74 16.87
CA PRO A 13 9.39 5.39 16.99
C PRO A 13 8.02 5.38 17.68
N LYS A 14 7.69 6.41 18.44
CA LYS A 14 6.37 6.53 19.09
C LYS A 14 5.23 6.73 18.09
N LYS A 15 5.53 7.20 16.89
CA LYS A 15 4.53 7.35 15.81
C LYS A 15 4.18 6.02 15.15
N TYR A 16 5.05 5.02 15.26
CA TYR A 16 4.79 3.74 14.62
C TYR A 16 3.83 2.90 15.46
N ASN A 17 2.71 2.52 14.85
CA ASN A 17 1.68 1.73 15.51
C ASN A 17 1.93 0.24 15.26
N GLY A 18 2.88 -0.33 15.97
CA GLY A 18 3.32 -1.70 15.85
C GLY A 18 4.70 -1.89 16.47
N ASN A 19 5.44 -2.91 16.02
CA ASN A 19 6.80 -3.17 16.48
C ASN A 19 7.80 -2.29 15.72
N ALA A 20 8.19 -1.16 16.34
CA ALA A 20 9.11 -0.20 15.73
C ALA A 20 10.53 -0.75 15.50
N GLU A 21 10.86 -1.89 16.10
CA GLU A 21 12.17 -2.54 15.92
C GLU A 21 12.18 -3.49 14.71
N ASN A 22 11.04 -3.75 14.10
CA ASN A 22 10.95 -4.70 12.99
C ASN A 22 10.08 -4.15 11.85
N ILE A 23 10.47 -2.99 11.33
CA ILE A 23 9.80 -2.37 10.18
C ILE A 23 10.61 -2.71 8.93
N VAL A 24 10.04 -3.57 8.07
CA VAL A 24 10.75 -4.06 6.87
C VAL A 24 10.27 -3.30 5.65
N TYR A 25 11.19 -2.72 4.89
CA TYR A 25 10.88 -2.21 3.55
C TYR A 25 11.40 -3.20 2.50
N ARG A 26 10.65 -3.36 1.41
CA ARG A 26 10.97 -4.30 0.33
C ARG A 26 11.37 -3.60 -0.96
N SER A 27 11.34 -2.27 -0.97
CA SER A 27 11.74 -1.47 -2.13
C SER A 27 12.21 -0.10 -1.67
N SER A 28 12.95 0.58 -2.54
CA SER A 28 13.39 1.96 -2.29
C SER A 28 12.20 2.93 -2.21
N TRP A 29 11.11 2.62 -2.91
CA TRP A 29 9.90 3.45 -2.86
C TRP A 29 9.22 3.33 -1.50
N GLU A 30 9.12 2.13 -0.96
CA GLU A 30 8.58 1.93 0.38
C GLU A 30 9.43 2.64 1.44
N PHE A 31 10.76 2.52 1.35
CA PHE A 31 11.68 3.23 2.24
C PHE A 31 11.44 4.74 2.20
N ARG A 32 11.26 5.30 1.00
CA ARG A 32 11.00 6.72 0.82
C ARG A 32 9.70 7.17 1.49
N VAL A 33 8.65 6.37 1.35
CA VAL A 33 7.35 6.64 2.00
C VAL A 33 7.48 6.53 3.52
N MET A 34 8.17 5.52 4.03
CA MET A 34 8.41 5.35 5.47
C MET A 34 9.12 6.56 6.07
N LYS A 35 10.15 7.06 5.37
CA LYS A 35 10.88 8.23 5.81
C LYS A 35 9.98 9.47 5.86
N TRP A 36 9.13 9.64 4.84
CA TRP A 36 8.16 10.73 4.82
C TRP A 36 7.16 10.63 5.97
N LEU A 37 6.63 9.43 6.21
CA LEU A 37 5.68 9.19 7.30
C LEU A 37 6.30 9.47 8.66
N ASP A 38 7.54 9.07 8.86
CA ASP A 38 8.27 9.29 10.11
C ASP A 38 8.59 10.77 10.36
N ASP A 39 9.00 11.49 9.31
CA ASP A 39 9.46 12.87 9.42
C ASP A 39 8.33 13.90 9.41
N ASN A 40 7.16 13.58 8.85
CA ASN A 40 6.09 14.57 8.67
C ASN A 40 5.33 14.81 9.97
N PRO A 41 5.34 16.05 10.50
CA PRO A 41 4.66 16.36 11.77
C PRO A 41 3.14 16.23 11.71
N LYS A 42 2.54 16.20 10.53
CA LYS A 42 1.09 16.00 10.36
C LYS A 42 0.69 14.53 10.48
N VAL A 43 1.64 13.61 10.38
CA VAL A 43 1.40 12.18 10.58
C VAL A 43 1.35 11.91 12.09
N ILE A 44 0.19 11.45 12.55
CA ILE A 44 -0.04 11.17 13.97
C ILE A 44 0.52 9.81 14.33
N TRP A 45 0.18 8.80 13.51
CA TRP A 45 0.76 7.45 13.59
C TRP A 45 0.68 6.77 12.22
N TRP A 46 1.50 5.74 12.04
CA TRP A 46 1.50 4.94 10.82
C TRP A 46 1.93 3.50 11.14
N ALA A 47 1.62 2.58 10.23
CA ALA A 47 2.04 1.20 10.33
C ALA A 47 2.24 0.62 8.93
N SER A 48 3.10 -0.39 8.83
CA SER A 48 3.42 -1.08 7.59
C SER A 48 2.99 -2.55 7.71
N GLU A 49 2.13 -3.00 6.79
CA GLU A 49 1.70 -4.40 6.67
C GLU A 49 1.15 -5.02 7.95
N GLU A 50 0.49 -4.20 8.78
CA GLU A 50 -0.06 -4.66 10.06
C GLU A 50 -1.56 -4.98 9.97
N LEU A 51 -2.28 -4.48 8.97
CA LEU A 51 -3.73 -4.59 8.85
C LEU A 51 -4.10 -5.62 7.79
N PRO A 52 -4.72 -6.77 8.16
CA PRO A 52 -5.23 -7.71 7.17
C PRO A 52 -6.62 -7.32 6.69
N ILE A 53 -6.82 -7.32 5.37
CA ILE A 53 -8.12 -7.09 4.75
C ILE A 53 -8.49 -8.35 3.96
N PRO A 54 -9.61 -9.01 4.26
CA PRO A 54 -10.02 -10.18 3.49
C PRO A 54 -10.52 -9.79 2.10
N TYR A 55 -10.13 -10.56 1.10
CA TYR A 55 -10.63 -10.42 -0.27
C TYR A 55 -10.79 -11.80 -0.89
N LYS A 56 -11.67 -11.90 -1.89
CA LYS A 56 -11.86 -13.15 -2.62
C LYS A 56 -10.99 -13.13 -3.88
N SER A 57 -10.04 -14.07 -3.98
CA SER A 57 -9.16 -14.15 -5.14
C SER A 57 -9.92 -14.67 -6.37
N PRO A 58 -9.79 -14.02 -7.53
CA PRO A 58 -10.40 -14.51 -8.77
C PRO A 58 -9.68 -15.74 -9.34
N ILE A 59 -8.54 -16.11 -8.80
CA ILE A 59 -7.74 -17.24 -9.29
C ILE A 59 -8.27 -18.56 -8.74
N ASP A 60 -8.50 -18.64 -7.41
CA ASP A 60 -8.91 -19.87 -6.75
C ASP A 60 -10.30 -19.78 -6.08
N GLN A 61 -10.95 -18.61 -6.17
CA GLN A 61 -12.26 -18.34 -5.55
C GLN A 61 -12.25 -18.49 -4.02
N GLN A 62 -11.07 -18.43 -3.40
CA GLN A 62 -10.90 -18.51 -1.95
C GLN A 62 -10.70 -17.12 -1.35
N VAL A 63 -11.05 -17.00 -0.06
CA VAL A 63 -10.78 -15.78 0.70
C VAL A 63 -9.33 -15.79 1.16
N HIS A 64 -8.60 -14.73 0.82
CA HIS A 64 -7.22 -14.51 1.23
C HIS A 64 -7.12 -13.23 2.06
N ARG A 65 -6.01 -13.06 2.77
CA ARG A 65 -5.72 -11.83 3.50
C ARG A 65 -4.80 -10.93 2.68
N TYR A 66 -5.21 -9.69 2.51
CA TYR A 66 -4.41 -8.66 1.87
C TYR A 66 -3.87 -7.73 2.94
N PHE A 67 -2.54 -7.55 2.95
CA PHE A 67 -1.86 -6.62 3.85
C PHE A 67 -1.44 -5.40 3.04
N PRO A 68 -2.19 -4.28 3.09
CA PRO A 68 -1.76 -3.05 2.41
C PRO A 68 -0.41 -2.58 2.90
N ASP A 69 0.32 -1.87 2.04
CA ASP A 69 1.67 -1.41 2.39
C ASP A 69 1.68 -0.53 3.63
N PHE A 70 0.73 0.42 3.74
CA PHE A 70 0.69 1.35 4.86
C PHE A 70 -0.72 1.70 5.30
N ILE A 71 -0.87 1.95 6.60
CA ILE A 71 -2.01 2.66 7.16
C ILE A 71 -1.46 3.87 7.91
N VAL A 72 -2.09 5.04 7.73
CA VAL A 72 -1.61 6.28 8.31
C VAL A 72 -2.76 7.12 8.85
N ARG A 73 -2.56 7.71 10.04
CA ARG A 73 -3.45 8.70 10.61
C ARG A 73 -2.82 10.07 10.44
N ILE A 74 -3.51 10.96 9.78
CA ILE A 74 -2.98 12.26 9.38
C ILE A 74 -3.88 13.37 9.92
N LYS A 75 -3.26 14.48 10.36
CA LYS A 75 -3.96 15.70 10.73
C LYS A 75 -4.08 16.61 9.52
N ARG A 76 -5.32 16.97 9.16
CA ARG A 76 -5.61 17.81 7.98
C ARG A 76 -5.41 19.29 8.33
N LYS A 77 -5.41 20.14 7.27
CA LYS A 77 -5.25 21.58 7.45
C LYS A 77 -6.35 22.22 8.32
N ASP A 78 -7.56 21.66 8.28
CA ASP A 78 -8.70 22.13 9.07
C ASP A 78 -8.65 21.64 10.53
N GLY A 79 -7.61 20.93 10.93
CA GLY A 79 -7.44 20.35 12.24
C GLY A 79 -8.11 18.99 12.45
N GLN A 80 -8.89 18.53 11.48
CA GLN A 80 -9.52 17.21 11.55
C GLN A 80 -8.52 16.11 11.22
N GLU A 81 -8.72 14.94 11.80
CA GLU A 81 -7.88 13.77 11.56
C GLU A 81 -8.57 12.81 10.60
N THR A 82 -7.80 12.16 9.76
CA THR A 82 -8.30 11.13 8.86
C THR A 82 -7.31 9.97 8.80
N THR A 83 -7.84 8.77 8.57
CA THR A 83 -7.04 7.57 8.36
C THR A 83 -7.08 7.21 6.89
N MET A 84 -5.91 6.84 6.35
CA MET A 84 -5.76 6.43 4.96
C MET A 84 -5.01 5.11 4.89
N ILE A 85 -5.40 4.27 3.95
CA ILE A 85 -4.67 3.07 3.58
C ILE A 85 -3.97 3.35 2.26
N LEU A 86 -2.66 3.08 2.22
CA LEU A 86 -1.81 3.38 1.06
C LEU A 86 -1.21 2.11 0.49
N GLU A 87 -1.23 1.99 -0.83
CA GLU A 87 -0.56 0.93 -1.57
C GLU A 87 0.40 1.56 -2.56
N ILE A 88 1.62 1.04 -2.64
CA ILE A 88 2.66 1.56 -3.53
C ILE A 88 2.76 0.64 -4.74
N LYS A 89 2.53 1.18 -5.94
CA LYS A 89 2.60 0.40 -7.19
C LYS A 89 3.14 1.25 -8.33
N PRO A 90 3.94 0.69 -9.24
CA PRO A 90 4.25 1.36 -10.50
C PRO A 90 2.96 1.63 -11.27
N GLU A 91 2.87 2.78 -11.92
CA GLU A 91 1.68 3.15 -12.70
C GLU A 91 1.34 2.10 -13.75
N SER A 92 2.34 1.49 -14.36
CA SER A 92 2.14 0.44 -15.36
C SER A 92 1.34 -0.75 -14.82
N GLN A 93 1.42 -1.03 -13.51
CA GLN A 93 0.70 -2.13 -12.87
C GLN A 93 -0.71 -1.73 -12.42
N THR A 94 -1.07 -0.46 -12.53
CA THR A 94 -2.44 0.01 -12.26
C THR A 94 -3.34 -0.05 -13.49
N LYS A 95 -2.78 -0.39 -14.64
CA LYS A 95 -3.48 -0.47 -15.92
C LYS A 95 -3.56 -1.89 -16.38
N GLN A 96 -4.64 -2.22 -17.12
CA GLN A 96 -4.83 -3.53 -17.69
C GLN A 96 -3.70 -3.82 -18.69
N PRO A 97 -3.07 -5.02 -18.63
CA PRO A 97 -2.03 -5.39 -19.59
C PRO A 97 -2.56 -5.38 -21.03
N VAL A 98 -1.75 -4.85 -21.95
CA VAL A 98 -2.11 -4.80 -23.36
C VAL A 98 -1.70 -6.12 -24.03
N ARG A 99 -2.67 -6.79 -24.63
CA ARG A 99 -2.42 -8.04 -25.32
C ARG A 99 -1.84 -7.77 -26.73
N ARG A 100 -0.61 -8.19 -26.95
CA ARG A 100 0.01 -8.23 -28.28
C ARG A 100 -0.01 -9.64 -28.84
N ARG A 101 0.29 -10.62 -27.99
CA ARG A 101 0.16 -12.05 -28.27
C ARG A 101 0.05 -12.79 -26.94
N LYS A 102 -0.53 -14.01 -26.98
CA LYS A 102 -0.76 -14.79 -25.76
C LYS A 102 0.53 -15.47 -25.33
N THR A 103 1.28 -14.85 -24.43
CA THR A 103 2.51 -15.37 -23.85
C THR A 103 2.28 -15.74 -22.39
N ALA A 104 3.18 -16.56 -21.81
CA ALA A 104 3.14 -16.88 -20.39
C ALA A 104 3.23 -15.61 -19.55
N ARG A 105 4.06 -14.64 -19.95
CA ARG A 105 4.20 -13.35 -19.27
C ARG A 105 2.89 -12.56 -19.28
N PHE A 106 2.21 -12.49 -20.43
CA PHE A 106 0.93 -11.78 -20.52
C PHE A 106 -0.13 -12.42 -19.61
N ILE A 107 -0.19 -13.76 -19.60
CA ILE A 107 -1.12 -14.50 -18.74
C ILE A 107 -0.84 -14.19 -17.27
N GLN A 108 0.43 -14.20 -16.86
CA GLN A 108 0.84 -13.91 -15.49
C GLN A 108 0.51 -12.46 -15.10
N GLU A 109 0.81 -11.50 -15.96
CA GLU A 109 0.52 -10.09 -15.71
C GLU A 109 -0.99 -9.85 -15.60
N SER A 110 -1.78 -10.52 -16.44
CA SER A 110 -3.25 -10.41 -16.42
C SER A 110 -3.82 -10.99 -15.14
N ALA A 111 -3.30 -12.13 -14.65
CA ALA A 111 -3.71 -12.74 -13.41
C ALA A 111 -3.37 -11.83 -12.23
N THR A 112 -2.16 -11.27 -12.19
CA THR A 112 -1.72 -10.34 -11.15
C THR A 112 -2.60 -9.09 -11.13
N TYR A 113 -2.90 -8.54 -12.29
CA TYR A 113 -3.79 -7.38 -12.41
C TYR A 113 -5.18 -7.68 -11.83
N ALA A 114 -5.76 -8.82 -12.18
CA ALA A 114 -7.08 -9.22 -11.69
C ALA A 114 -7.09 -9.37 -10.17
N VAL A 115 -6.06 -10.00 -9.59
CA VAL A 115 -5.92 -10.15 -8.14
C VAL A 115 -5.81 -8.77 -7.48
N ASN A 116 -4.97 -7.88 -8.00
CA ASN A 116 -4.79 -6.55 -7.44
C ASN A 116 -6.09 -5.73 -7.47
N GLN A 117 -6.88 -5.84 -8.55
CA GLN A 117 -8.17 -5.15 -8.64
C GLN A 117 -9.12 -5.60 -7.52
N GLU A 118 -9.16 -6.89 -7.21
CA GLU A 118 -10.00 -7.41 -6.12
C GLU A 118 -9.47 -7.00 -4.74
N LYS A 119 -8.16 -7.00 -4.54
CA LYS A 119 -7.53 -6.49 -3.30
C LYS A 119 -7.91 -5.03 -3.07
N TRP A 120 -7.77 -4.20 -4.09
CA TRP A 120 -8.01 -2.76 -3.98
C TRP A 120 -9.48 -2.43 -3.82
N ARG A 121 -10.35 -3.21 -4.46
CA ARG A 121 -11.80 -3.09 -4.25
C ARG A 121 -12.18 -3.39 -2.81
N ALA A 122 -11.63 -4.46 -2.25
CA ALA A 122 -11.85 -4.84 -0.86
C ALA A 122 -11.32 -3.76 0.10
N ALA A 123 -10.13 -3.20 -0.18
CA ALA A 123 -9.54 -2.14 0.62
C ALA A 123 -10.37 -0.86 0.56
N ASP A 124 -10.86 -0.48 -0.63
CA ASP A 124 -11.70 0.70 -0.80
C ASP A 124 -13.02 0.56 -0.01
N LEU A 125 -13.66 -0.60 -0.12
CA LEU A 125 -14.87 -0.87 0.63
C LEU A 125 -14.62 -0.85 2.14
N PHE A 126 -13.55 -1.48 2.60
CA PHE A 126 -13.15 -1.48 4.00
C PHE A 126 -12.97 -0.04 4.51
N CYS A 127 -12.29 0.80 3.73
CA CYS A 127 -12.08 2.20 4.08
C CYS A 127 -13.39 2.98 4.16
N ARG A 128 -14.30 2.77 3.20
CA ARG A 128 -15.61 3.44 3.20
C ARG A 128 -16.43 3.09 4.44
N GLU A 129 -16.39 1.83 4.86
CA GLU A 129 -17.09 1.37 6.05
C GLU A 129 -16.56 2.02 7.33
N HIS A 130 -15.29 2.44 7.34
CA HIS A 130 -14.64 3.08 8.49
C HIS A 130 -14.56 4.61 8.39
N GLY A 131 -15.07 5.18 7.28
CA GLY A 131 -14.90 6.62 7.03
C GLY A 131 -13.48 7.00 6.66
N TRP A 132 -12.70 6.07 6.11
CA TRP A 132 -11.31 6.24 5.71
C TRP A 132 -11.19 6.34 4.19
N GLN A 133 -9.97 6.61 3.71
CA GLN A 133 -9.66 6.66 2.28
C GLN A 133 -8.63 5.61 1.93
N PHE A 134 -8.80 4.97 0.76
CA PHE A 134 -7.81 4.10 0.16
C PHE A 134 -7.18 4.80 -1.03
N LYS A 135 -5.86 4.73 -1.15
CA LYS A 135 -5.14 5.37 -2.25
C LYS A 135 -3.97 4.50 -2.73
N VAL A 136 -3.87 4.33 -4.05
CA VAL A 136 -2.71 3.71 -4.68
C VAL A 136 -1.76 4.83 -5.09
N LEU A 137 -0.53 4.79 -4.57
CA LEU A 137 0.51 5.77 -4.89
C LEU A 137 1.45 5.20 -5.96
N THR A 138 1.71 5.99 -6.97
CA THR A 138 2.62 5.63 -8.07
C THR A 138 3.87 6.51 -8.04
N GLU A 139 4.81 6.27 -8.97
CA GLU A 139 5.99 7.11 -9.13
C GLU A 139 5.65 8.59 -9.30
N LYS A 140 4.49 8.90 -9.89
CA LYS A 140 4.04 10.29 -10.06
C LYS A 140 3.74 10.96 -8.73
N ASP A 141 3.08 10.23 -7.83
CA ASP A 141 2.78 10.74 -6.49
C ASP A 141 4.04 10.91 -5.65
N LEU A 142 5.04 10.07 -5.86
CA LEU A 142 6.30 10.10 -5.11
C LEU A 142 7.33 11.07 -5.70
N GLY A 143 7.05 11.67 -6.86
CA GLY A 143 7.97 12.59 -7.51
C GLY A 143 9.21 11.93 -8.11
N ILE A 144 9.07 10.71 -8.55
CA ILE A 144 10.18 9.94 -9.13
C ILE A 144 10.05 9.84 -10.65
#